data_165f9262002c65eaa62c95eae62904d0
#
_entry.id   165f9262002c65eaa62c95eae62904d0
#
_cell.length_a   1.000
_cell.length_b   1.000
_cell.length_c   1.000
_cell.angle_alpha   90.00
_cell.angle_beta   90.00
_cell.angle_gamma   90.00
#
_symmetry.space_group_name_H-M   'P 1'
#
loop_
_entity.id
_entity.type
_entity.pdbx_description
1 polymer ?
#
loop_
_entity_poly.entity_id
_entity_poly.type
_entity_poly.pdbx_seq_one_letter_code
_entity_poly.pdbx_strand_id
1 'polypeptide(L)'
;MDIKGINKLIDDLKDNLGDGLLMSDISSFKIGSSVASFNANPKTAALVNKFSKYMIDMIAKAGVGNSLNYYAVEVEGGMMMYVLLANDYCWSILVNTNVVANGMMLVGVLPDCVASLQKATK
;
A
#
# COMPACT_ATOMS: atom_id res chain seq x y z
N MET A 1 8.25 -11.39 11.75
CA MET A 1 7.56 -11.17 10.46
C MET A 1 6.88 -12.46 10.01
N ASP A 2 5.64 -12.37 9.64
CA ASP A 2 4.84 -13.51 9.18
C ASP A 2 4.71 -13.45 7.66
N ILE A 3 5.59 -14.16 6.95
CA ILE A 3 5.62 -14.16 5.48
C ILE A 3 4.33 -14.73 4.88
N LYS A 4 3.78 -15.79 5.48
CA LYS A 4 2.51 -16.36 5.03
C LYS A 4 1.37 -15.38 5.21
N GLY A 5 1.33 -14.70 6.35
CA GLY A 5 0.33 -13.68 6.63
C GLY A 5 0.42 -12.51 5.67
N ILE A 6 1.63 -12.07 5.35
CA ILE A 6 1.84 -10.97 4.41
C ILE A 6 1.40 -11.37 2.99
N ASN A 7 1.76 -12.56 2.54
CA ASN A 7 1.30 -13.05 1.23
C ASN A 7 -0.22 -13.19 1.18
N LYS A 8 -0.84 -13.61 2.28
CA LYS A 8 -2.29 -13.72 2.38
C LYS A 8 -2.97 -12.36 2.20
N LEU A 9 -2.35 -11.27 2.65
CA LEU A 9 -2.92 -9.92 2.47
C LEU A 9 -3.10 -9.60 0.99
N ILE A 10 -2.10 -9.92 0.17
CA ILE A 10 -2.17 -9.72 -1.29
C ILE A 10 -3.27 -10.59 -1.89
N ASP A 11 -3.33 -11.86 -1.51
CA ASP A 11 -4.34 -12.79 -2.04
C ASP A 11 -5.76 -12.37 -1.68
N ASP A 12 -5.98 -11.96 -0.43
CA ASP A 12 -7.29 -11.47 0.02
C ASP A 12 -7.70 -10.20 -0.72
N LEU A 13 -6.73 -9.30 -0.97
CA LEU A 13 -7.00 -8.08 -1.72
C LEU A 13 -7.41 -8.39 -3.17
N LYS A 14 -6.72 -9.33 -3.81
CA LYS A 14 -7.08 -9.79 -5.17
C LYS A 14 -8.49 -10.36 -5.20
N ASP A 15 -8.83 -11.18 -4.22
CA ASP A 15 -10.17 -11.78 -4.13
C ASP A 15 -11.23 -10.70 -3.93
N ASN A 16 -10.93 -9.68 -3.16
CA ASN A 16 -11.87 -8.60 -2.86
C ASN A 16 -12.07 -7.65 -4.04
N LEU A 17 -10.99 -7.26 -4.71
CA LEU A 17 -11.04 -6.25 -5.78
C LEU A 17 -11.17 -6.84 -7.19
N GLY A 18 -10.82 -8.11 -7.36
CA GLY A 18 -10.90 -8.78 -8.67
C GLY A 18 -10.13 -8.01 -9.75
N ASP A 19 -10.80 -7.79 -10.88
CA ASP A 19 -10.20 -7.09 -12.03
C ASP A 19 -9.90 -5.62 -11.75
N GLY A 20 -10.42 -5.08 -10.67
CA GLY A 20 -10.13 -3.70 -10.25
C GLY A 20 -8.72 -3.52 -9.71
N LEU A 21 -8.07 -4.59 -9.25
CA LEU A 21 -6.70 -4.52 -8.77
C LEU A 21 -5.73 -4.66 -9.93
N LEU A 22 -4.98 -3.60 -10.20
CA LEU A 22 -3.99 -3.58 -11.30
C LEU A 22 -2.61 -4.04 -10.85
N MET A 23 -2.21 -3.66 -9.63
CA MET A 23 -0.89 -3.98 -9.08
C MET A 23 -0.93 -3.84 -7.56
N SER A 24 -0.15 -4.65 -6.87
CA SER A 24 0.05 -4.48 -5.44
C SER A 24 1.43 -4.97 -5.02
N ASP A 25 2.01 -4.32 -4.01
CA ASP A 25 3.34 -4.66 -3.53
C ASP A 25 3.49 -4.28 -2.06
N ILE A 26 4.01 -5.21 -1.27
CA ILE A 26 4.38 -4.94 0.12
C ILE A 26 5.89 -5.01 0.20
N SER A 27 6.53 -3.92 0.65
CA SER A 27 7.98 -3.87 0.77
C SER A 27 8.39 -3.44 2.18
N SER A 28 9.60 -3.84 2.54
CA SER A 28 10.20 -3.51 3.84
C SER A 28 11.12 -2.30 3.69
N PHE A 29 10.98 -1.32 4.57
CA PHE A 29 11.89 -0.17 4.62
C PHE A 29 13.29 -0.58 5.04
N LYS A 30 13.41 -1.58 5.89
CA LYS A 30 14.71 -2.05 6.38
C LYS A 30 15.50 -2.77 5.30
N ILE A 31 14.83 -3.64 4.55
CA ILE A 31 15.45 -4.43 3.49
C ILE A 31 15.51 -3.63 2.19
N GLY A 32 14.55 -2.73 1.96
CA GLY A 32 14.45 -1.94 0.74
C GLY A 32 13.92 -2.71 -0.46
N SER A 33 13.30 -3.86 -0.22
CA SER A 33 12.79 -4.72 -1.30
C SER A 33 11.42 -5.31 -0.96
N SER A 34 10.76 -5.81 -2.01
CA SER A 34 9.44 -6.44 -1.89
C SER A 34 9.50 -7.73 -1.11
N VAL A 35 8.47 -7.96 -0.28
CA VAL A 35 8.28 -9.22 0.45
C VAL A 35 7.06 -9.98 -0.07
N ALA A 36 6.14 -9.30 -0.75
CA ALA A 36 4.98 -9.91 -1.42
C ALA A 36 4.51 -8.98 -2.51
N SER A 37 4.03 -9.51 -3.64
CA SER A 37 3.59 -8.65 -4.74
C SER A 37 2.63 -9.37 -5.69
N PHE A 38 1.89 -8.55 -6.45
CA PHE A 38 1.03 -8.97 -7.55
C PHE A 38 1.22 -8.00 -8.70
N ASN A 39 1.68 -8.47 -9.86
CA ASN A 39 1.96 -7.66 -11.05
C ASN A 39 2.86 -6.45 -10.80
N ALA A 40 3.69 -6.50 -9.78
CA ALA A 40 4.54 -5.37 -9.43
C ALA A 40 5.81 -5.38 -10.25
N ASN A 41 6.18 -4.17 -10.71
CA ASN A 41 7.47 -3.95 -11.35
C ASN A 41 8.49 -3.63 -10.24
N PRO A 42 9.62 -4.36 -10.15
CA PRO A 42 10.61 -4.11 -9.09
C PRO A 42 11.11 -2.67 -9.03
N LYS A 43 11.25 -2.01 -10.18
CA LYS A 43 11.67 -0.61 -10.24
C LYS A 43 10.61 0.30 -9.61
N THR A 44 9.34 0.08 -9.92
CA THR A 44 8.23 0.85 -9.35
C THR A 44 8.15 0.63 -7.84
N ALA A 45 8.27 -0.62 -7.40
CA ALA A 45 8.25 -0.95 -5.97
C ALA A 45 9.38 -0.23 -5.21
N ALA A 46 10.59 -0.20 -5.78
CA ALA A 46 11.72 0.48 -5.16
C ALA A 46 11.49 2.00 -5.07
N LEU A 47 10.93 2.60 -6.11
CA LEU A 47 10.63 4.04 -6.13
C LEU A 47 9.54 4.39 -5.12
N VAL A 48 8.49 3.59 -5.00
CA VAL A 48 7.42 3.80 -4.02
C VAL A 48 7.99 3.69 -2.59
N ASN A 49 8.85 2.72 -2.34
CA ASN A 49 9.52 2.55 -1.06
C ASN A 49 10.30 3.82 -0.68
N LYS A 50 11.12 4.30 -1.61
CA LYS A 50 11.94 5.51 -1.41
C LYS A 50 11.07 6.75 -1.19
N PHE A 51 10.03 6.93 -2.01
CA PHE A 51 9.12 8.06 -1.90
C PHE A 51 8.37 8.04 -0.56
N SER A 52 7.96 6.85 -0.12
CA SER A 52 7.25 6.69 1.15
C SER A 52 8.12 7.10 2.35
N LYS A 53 9.40 6.75 2.33
CA LYS A 53 10.36 7.21 3.36
C LYS A 53 10.43 8.73 3.39
N TYR A 54 10.49 9.34 2.22
CA TYR A 54 10.53 10.80 2.10
C TYR A 54 9.27 11.44 2.66
N MET A 55 8.10 10.88 2.35
CA MET A 55 6.81 11.37 2.87
C MET A 55 6.73 11.29 4.38
N ILE A 56 7.16 10.16 4.95
CA ILE A 56 7.19 9.96 6.40
C ILE A 56 8.05 11.05 7.07
N ASP A 57 9.23 11.28 6.51
CA ASP A 57 10.17 12.26 7.03
C ASP A 57 9.63 13.69 6.94
N MET A 58 9.01 14.04 5.81
CA MET A 58 8.40 15.35 5.61
C MET A 58 7.26 15.62 6.59
N ILE A 59 6.37 14.65 6.79
CA ILE A 59 5.24 14.80 7.71
C ILE A 59 5.75 15.00 9.15
N ALA A 60 6.76 14.23 9.55
CA ALA A 60 7.36 14.37 10.87
C ALA A 60 7.99 15.77 11.06
N LYS A 61 8.72 16.26 10.06
CA LYS A 61 9.34 17.60 10.12
C LYS A 61 8.33 18.73 10.07
N ALA A 62 7.22 18.52 9.38
CA ALA A 62 6.16 19.54 9.28
C ALA A 62 5.35 19.68 10.58
N GLY A 63 5.44 18.72 11.49
CA GLY A 63 4.75 18.77 12.78
C GLY A 63 3.24 18.63 12.67
N VAL A 64 2.73 18.03 11.59
CA VAL A 64 1.28 17.88 11.37
C VAL A 64 0.72 16.59 11.95
N GLY A 65 1.48 15.86 12.74
CA GLY A 65 1.03 14.64 13.38
C GLY A 65 2.20 13.77 13.78
N ASN A 66 1.87 12.62 14.38
CA ASN A 66 2.90 11.71 14.89
C ASN A 66 3.28 10.63 13.89
N SER A 67 2.39 10.34 12.93
CA SER A 67 2.64 9.30 11.95
C SER A 67 1.81 9.54 10.69
N LEU A 68 2.28 8.98 9.59
CA LEU A 68 1.56 8.93 8.32
C LEU A 68 1.03 7.51 8.15
N ASN A 69 -0.30 7.38 8.04
CA ASN A 69 -0.94 6.05 7.91
C ASN A 69 -1.07 5.61 6.46
N TYR A 70 -1.42 6.52 5.58
CA TYR A 70 -1.46 6.23 4.15
C TYR A 70 -1.45 7.54 3.35
N TYR A 71 -1.13 7.42 2.06
CA TYR A 71 -1.35 8.50 1.10
C TYR A 71 -1.91 7.92 -0.19
N ALA A 72 -2.53 8.78 -1.00
CA ALA A 72 -3.15 8.37 -2.25
C ALA A 72 -2.76 9.32 -3.36
N VAL A 73 -2.57 8.79 -4.56
CA VAL A 73 -2.17 9.55 -5.74
C VAL A 73 -3.10 9.18 -6.88
N GLU A 74 -3.76 10.18 -7.46
CA GLU A 74 -4.53 9.98 -8.68
C GLU A 74 -3.58 9.94 -9.87
N VAL A 75 -3.71 8.90 -10.68
CA VAL A 75 -2.89 8.70 -11.87
C VAL A 75 -3.77 8.79 -13.09
N GLU A 76 -3.32 9.50 -14.12
CA GLU A 76 -4.05 9.66 -15.36
C GLU A 76 -4.44 8.31 -15.98
N GLY A 77 -5.62 8.23 -16.58
CA GLY A 77 -6.12 6.99 -17.18
C GLY A 77 -7.09 6.21 -16.30
N GLY A 78 -7.63 6.86 -15.27
CA GLY A 78 -8.61 6.20 -14.38
C GLY A 78 -7.98 5.27 -13.36
N MET A 79 -6.85 5.69 -12.81
CA MET A 79 -6.14 4.90 -11.80
C MET A 79 -5.94 5.71 -10.51
N MET A 80 -5.99 5.02 -9.38
CA MET A 80 -5.57 5.56 -8.08
C MET A 80 -4.56 4.62 -7.47
N MET A 81 -3.50 5.18 -6.92
CA MET A 81 -2.53 4.42 -6.13
C MET A 81 -2.67 4.81 -4.67
N TYR A 82 -2.89 3.82 -3.81
CA TYR A 82 -2.92 3.98 -2.36
C TYR A 82 -1.67 3.33 -1.79
N VAL A 83 -1.00 4.01 -0.87
CA VAL A 83 0.16 3.45 -0.20
C VAL A 83 -0.07 3.48 1.30
N LEU A 84 -0.17 2.30 1.89
CA LEU A 84 -0.41 2.12 3.32
C LEU A 84 0.93 1.97 4.03
N LEU A 85 1.04 2.55 5.21
CA LEU A 85 2.27 2.55 5.98
C LEU A 85 1.98 1.98 7.37
N ALA A 86 2.70 0.93 7.74
CA ALA A 86 2.55 0.34 9.06
C ALA A 86 3.86 -0.32 9.48
N ASN A 87 4.30 -0.03 10.68
CA ASN A 87 5.57 -0.51 11.21
C ASN A 87 6.71 -0.13 10.24
N ASP A 88 7.52 -1.06 9.79
CA ASP A 88 8.62 -0.78 8.85
C ASP A 88 8.26 -1.21 7.41
N TYR A 89 6.98 -1.19 7.07
CA TYR A 89 6.49 -1.68 5.77
C TYR A 89 5.64 -0.65 5.04
N CYS A 90 5.67 -0.72 3.71
CA CYS A 90 4.72 0.01 2.88
C CYS A 90 4.02 -0.95 1.91
N TRP A 91 2.74 -0.70 1.71
CA TRP A 91 1.89 -1.53 0.86
C TRP A 91 1.25 -0.65 -0.21
N SER A 92 1.69 -0.78 -1.45
CA SER A 92 1.12 -0.05 -2.59
C SER A 92 0.00 -0.85 -3.23
N ILE A 93 -1.09 -0.16 -3.57
CA ILE A 93 -2.28 -0.74 -4.17
C ILE A 93 -2.71 0.15 -5.33
N LEU A 94 -2.59 -0.34 -6.55
CA LEU A 94 -3.01 0.40 -7.75
C LEU A 94 -4.33 -0.17 -8.25
N VAL A 95 -5.36 0.67 -8.33
CA VAL A 95 -6.70 0.24 -8.73
C VAL A 95 -7.20 0.98 -9.97
N ASN A 96 -8.04 0.30 -10.72
CA ASN A 96 -8.82 0.88 -11.81
C ASN A 96 -10.09 1.51 -11.22
N THR A 97 -10.17 2.84 -11.26
CA THR A 97 -11.29 3.57 -10.65
C THR A 97 -12.61 3.41 -11.40
N ASN A 98 -12.57 2.86 -12.61
CA ASN A 98 -13.79 2.51 -13.35
C ASN A 98 -14.43 1.22 -12.82
N VAL A 99 -13.65 0.40 -12.10
CA VAL A 99 -14.12 -0.87 -11.51
C VAL A 99 -14.34 -0.72 -10.00
N VAL A 100 -13.42 -0.04 -9.32
CA VAL A 100 -13.48 0.15 -7.86
C VAL A 100 -13.53 1.64 -7.56
N ALA A 101 -14.64 2.12 -7.04
CA ALA A 101 -14.81 3.54 -6.70
C ALA A 101 -13.89 3.94 -5.55
N ASN A 102 -13.35 5.16 -5.64
CA ASN A 102 -12.46 5.71 -4.61
C ASN A 102 -13.11 5.72 -3.21
N GLY A 103 -14.39 6.07 -3.15
CA GLY A 103 -15.13 6.06 -1.87
C GLY A 103 -15.19 4.67 -1.23
N MET A 104 -15.34 3.62 -2.03
CA MET A 104 -15.33 2.25 -1.55
C MET A 104 -13.97 1.88 -0.97
N MET A 105 -12.88 2.31 -1.62
CA MET A 105 -11.54 2.10 -1.11
C MET A 105 -11.34 2.78 0.24
N LEU A 106 -11.69 4.06 0.35
CA LEU A 106 -11.45 4.85 1.56
C LEU A 106 -12.26 4.37 2.76
N VAL A 107 -13.49 3.92 2.54
CA VAL A 107 -14.41 3.54 3.63
C VAL A 107 -14.39 2.04 3.90
N GLY A 108 -14.35 1.22 2.84
CA GLY A 108 -14.54 -0.22 2.95
C GLY A 108 -13.27 -1.05 2.94
N VAL A 109 -12.27 -0.66 2.14
CA VAL A 109 -11.11 -1.51 1.89
C VAL A 109 -9.89 -1.09 2.72
N LEU A 110 -9.50 0.18 2.66
CA LEU A 110 -8.25 0.64 3.29
C LEU A 110 -8.22 0.45 4.82
N PRO A 111 -9.30 0.73 5.58
CA PRO A 111 -9.24 0.53 7.03
C PRO A 111 -8.90 -0.90 7.42
N ASP A 112 -9.51 -1.88 6.75
CA ASP A 112 -9.24 -3.30 7.01
C ASP A 112 -7.82 -3.68 6.58
N CYS A 113 -7.34 -3.15 5.47
CA CYS A 113 -5.99 -3.39 4.99
C CYS A 113 -4.94 -2.84 5.96
N VAL A 114 -5.14 -1.62 6.46
CA VAL A 114 -4.23 -1.02 7.45
C VAL A 114 -4.15 -1.89 8.70
N ALA A 115 -5.31 -2.28 9.23
CA ALA A 115 -5.37 -3.12 10.43
C ALA A 115 -4.68 -4.47 10.21
N SER A 116 -4.91 -5.09 9.05
CA SER A 116 -4.32 -6.39 8.71
C SER A 116 -2.81 -6.29 8.52
N LEU A 117 -2.32 -5.21 7.89
CA LEU A 117 -0.90 -4.99 7.72
C LEU A 117 -0.20 -4.78 9.06
N GLN A 118 -0.78 -3.97 9.94
CA GLN A 118 -0.27 -3.75 11.28
C GLN A 118 -0.12 -5.07 12.04
N LYS A 119 -1.13 -5.93 11.94
CA LYS A 119 -1.13 -7.23 12.62
C LYS A 119 -0.08 -8.18 12.05
N ALA A 120 0.06 -8.25 10.74
CA ALA A 120 0.98 -9.17 10.06
C ALA A 120 2.45 -8.76 10.20
N THR A 121 2.72 -7.48 10.43
CA THR A 121 4.08 -6.93 10.50
C THR A 121 4.52 -6.53 11.90
N LYS A 122 3.71 -6.86 12.86
CA LYS A 122 3.95 -6.55 14.27
C LYS A 122 5.14 -7.29 14.86
#